data_e6fb82930a61379a165a2c4b0abb5d31
#
_entry.id   e6fb82930a61379a165a2c4b0abb5d31
#
_cell.length_a   1.000
_cell.length_b   1.000
_cell.length_c   1.000
_cell.angle_alpha   90.00
_cell.angle_beta   90.00
_cell.angle_gamma   90.00
#
_symmetry.space_group_name_H-M   'P 1'
#
loop_
_entity.id
_entity.type
_entity.pdbx_description
1 polymer ?
#
loop_
_entity_poly.entity_id
_entity_poly.type
_entity_poly.pdbx_seq_one_letter_code
_entity_poly.pdbx_strand_id
1 'polypeptide(L)'
;DFNPSDAPYEDQVSEHSHLLQNQMQSLVSSYGQKESPKIATALSGGYDSRLLLALAQNAGAATNVYVYGSEVSPDVKIAKTIASAEGFSLNHVDKAKHPKPSPLEYPSIVKDNFYSLDGYPNEGIFDFGANMATRRERAQNSTLLLNGGGGEIYRNFFYMPEGKYSISDLLNIFYSRYAKDYCTDKFIENDYREILLHKIKTALNLDNDLLNRSQLEYAY
;
A
#
# COMPACT_ATOMS: atom_id res chain seq x y z
N ASP A 1 8.78 -13.92 15.51
CA ASP A 1 7.86 -14.24 16.63
C ASP A 1 7.02 -12.99 16.92
N PHE A 2 5.69 -13.12 16.84
CA PHE A 2 4.78 -12.04 17.18
C PHE A 2 4.59 -12.03 18.71
N ASN A 3 5.53 -11.45 19.42
CA ASN A 3 5.41 -11.20 20.86
C ASN A 3 5.13 -9.71 21.07
N PRO A 4 3.96 -9.33 21.60
CA PRO A 4 3.68 -7.96 21.98
C PRO A 4 4.76 -7.48 22.95
N SER A 5 5.28 -6.29 22.76
CA SER A 5 6.22 -5.68 23.69
C SER A 5 5.45 -5.21 24.93
N ASP A 6 5.96 -5.55 26.12
CA ASP A 6 5.46 -5.02 27.40
C ASP A 6 6.11 -3.67 27.78
N ALA A 7 6.95 -3.12 26.90
CA ALA A 7 7.59 -1.82 27.12
C ALA A 7 6.54 -0.69 27.17
N PRO A 8 6.81 0.40 27.91
CA PRO A 8 5.98 1.59 27.90
C PRO A 8 5.73 2.13 26.48
N TYR A 9 4.57 2.70 26.24
CA TYR A 9 4.16 3.17 24.90
C TYR A 9 5.18 4.14 24.27
N GLU A 10 5.71 5.07 25.07
CA GLU A 10 6.69 6.05 24.60
C GLU A 10 8.01 5.40 24.14
N ASP A 11 8.42 4.35 24.83
CA ASP A 11 9.63 3.59 24.46
C ASP A 11 9.40 2.83 23.16
N GLN A 12 8.23 2.23 22.99
CA GLN A 12 7.84 1.55 21.73
C GLN A 12 7.79 2.53 20.57
N VAL A 13 7.20 3.73 20.74
CA VAL A 13 7.16 4.78 19.72
C VAL A 13 8.57 5.21 19.35
N SER A 14 9.45 5.41 20.32
CA SER A 14 10.84 5.79 20.11
C SER A 14 11.59 4.73 19.31
N GLU A 15 11.50 3.46 19.72
CA GLU A 15 12.13 2.34 19.03
C GLU A 15 11.67 2.21 17.57
N HIS A 16 10.36 2.23 17.33
CA HIS A 16 9.81 2.14 15.98
C HIS A 16 10.20 3.34 15.11
N SER A 17 10.24 4.54 15.69
CA SER A 17 10.68 5.73 14.99
C SER A 17 12.13 5.62 14.54
N HIS A 18 13.02 5.15 15.41
CA HIS A 18 14.42 4.89 15.06
C HIS A 18 14.58 3.81 14.01
N LEU A 19 13.80 2.73 14.10
CA LEU A 19 13.82 1.66 13.11
C LEU A 19 13.43 2.19 11.72
N LEU A 20 12.33 2.93 11.62
CA LEU A 20 11.86 3.51 10.36
C LEU A 20 12.87 4.52 9.78
N GLN A 21 13.46 5.36 10.62
CA GLN A 21 14.51 6.31 10.20
C GLN A 21 15.74 5.57 9.64
N ASN A 22 16.22 4.54 10.33
CA ASN A 22 17.36 3.75 9.89
C ASN A 22 17.08 3.02 8.57
N GLN A 23 15.90 2.44 8.41
CA GLN A 23 15.49 1.80 7.17
C GLN A 23 15.41 2.81 6.02
N MET A 24 14.80 3.97 6.24
CA MET A 24 14.73 5.01 5.22
C MET A 24 16.12 5.53 4.86
N GLN A 25 17.01 5.74 5.84
CA GLN A 25 18.38 6.14 5.59
C GLN A 25 19.14 5.12 4.74
N SER A 26 18.94 3.83 4.99
CA SER A 26 19.49 2.74 4.17
C SER A 26 18.97 2.80 2.73
N LEU A 27 17.67 2.99 2.54
CA LEU A 27 17.05 3.13 1.23
C LEU A 27 17.59 4.34 0.47
N VAL A 28 17.65 5.50 1.10
CA VAL A 28 18.17 6.73 0.51
C VAL A 28 19.64 6.59 0.14
N SER A 29 20.45 5.97 1.01
CA SER A 29 21.86 5.70 0.73
C SER A 29 22.06 4.78 -0.48
N SER A 30 21.15 3.81 -0.67
CA SER A 30 21.24 2.85 -1.77
C SER A 30 20.72 3.41 -3.10
N TYR A 31 19.68 4.25 -3.07
CA TYR A 31 18.94 4.67 -4.25
C TYR A 31 18.89 6.19 -4.46
N GLY A 32 19.15 6.99 -3.44
CA GLY A 32 18.91 8.43 -3.43
C GLY A 32 20.09 9.33 -3.79
N GLN A 33 21.31 8.80 -3.93
CA GLN A 33 22.55 9.60 -4.05
C GLN A 33 23.10 9.75 -5.47
N LYS A 34 22.45 9.21 -6.49
CA LYS A 34 22.91 9.39 -7.88
C LYS A 34 22.37 10.73 -8.42
N GLU A 35 23.15 11.39 -9.26
CA GLU A 35 22.90 12.76 -9.76
C GLU A 35 21.49 13.00 -10.34
N SER A 36 20.70 11.97 -10.56
CA SER A 36 19.35 12.10 -11.12
C SER A 36 18.25 11.19 -10.56
N PRO A 37 18.47 10.20 -9.75
CA PRO A 37 17.36 9.40 -9.26
C PRO A 37 16.70 10.05 -8.07
N LYS A 38 15.51 10.51 -8.30
CA LYS A 38 14.64 11.01 -7.26
C LYS A 38 13.81 9.86 -6.69
N ILE A 39 13.59 9.91 -5.40
CA ILE A 39 12.60 9.05 -4.75
C ILE A 39 11.23 9.67 -4.98
N ALA A 40 10.34 8.96 -5.67
CA ALA A 40 8.97 9.42 -5.84
C ALA A 40 8.09 8.92 -4.70
N THR A 41 7.23 9.79 -4.21
CA THR A 41 6.21 9.44 -3.23
C THR A 41 4.90 10.13 -3.54
N ALA A 42 3.78 9.47 -3.25
CA ALA A 42 2.49 10.14 -3.30
C ALA A 42 2.24 10.84 -1.95
N LEU A 43 1.69 12.04 -2.01
CA LEU A 43 1.23 12.78 -0.83
C LEU A 43 -0.28 12.89 -0.88
N SER A 44 -0.95 12.47 0.18
CA SER A 44 -2.39 12.60 0.39
C SER A 44 -2.66 13.26 1.75
N GLY A 45 -3.92 13.42 2.11
CA GLY A 45 -4.32 13.80 3.46
C GLY A 45 -4.06 12.74 4.53
N GLY A 46 -3.67 11.51 4.14
CA GLY A 46 -3.41 10.39 5.05
C GLY A 46 -2.08 10.50 5.79
N TYR A 47 -2.00 9.88 6.97
CA TYR A 47 -0.78 9.89 7.81
C TYR A 47 0.36 9.11 7.16
N ASP A 48 0.09 7.97 6.54
CA ASP A 48 1.11 7.05 6.02
C ASP A 48 1.95 7.74 4.92
N SER A 49 1.30 8.41 3.97
CA SER A 49 2.00 9.13 2.90
C SER A 49 2.83 10.31 3.42
N ARG A 50 2.35 11.01 4.46
CA ARG A 50 3.08 12.10 5.12
C ARG A 50 4.28 11.58 5.88
N LEU A 51 4.13 10.47 6.60
CA LEU A 51 5.23 9.82 7.32
C LEU A 51 6.35 9.43 6.37
N LEU A 52 6.02 8.76 5.25
CA LEU A 52 7.03 8.36 4.26
C LEU A 52 7.76 9.56 3.66
N LEU A 53 7.04 10.62 3.32
CA LEU A 53 7.65 11.85 2.80
C LEU A 53 8.59 12.48 3.84
N ALA A 54 8.14 12.63 5.08
CA ALA A 54 8.94 13.19 6.16
C ALA A 54 10.21 12.37 6.43
N LEU A 55 10.09 11.04 6.47
CA LEU A 55 11.24 10.14 6.63
C LEU A 55 12.24 10.27 5.46
N ALA A 56 11.75 10.32 4.22
CA ALA A 56 12.60 10.46 3.04
C ALA A 56 13.35 11.82 3.03
N GLN A 57 12.65 12.90 3.34
CA GLN A 57 13.25 14.24 3.43
C GLN A 57 14.25 14.34 4.58
N ASN A 58 13.92 13.79 5.75
CA ASN A 58 14.83 13.75 6.90
C ASN A 58 16.11 12.93 6.60
N ALA A 59 16.00 11.91 5.78
CA ALA A 59 17.15 11.14 5.29
C ALA A 59 17.94 11.84 4.16
N GLY A 60 17.56 13.07 3.77
CA GLY A 60 18.25 13.86 2.76
C GLY A 60 17.94 13.45 1.31
N ALA A 61 16.84 12.73 1.07
CA ALA A 61 16.45 12.33 -0.26
C ALA A 61 15.98 13.51 -1.12
N ALA A 62 16.40 13.54 -2.39
CA ALA A 62 15.73 14.35 -3.39
C ALA A 62 14.38 13.70 -3.74
N THR A 63 13.28 14.32 -3.31
CA THR A 63 11.94 13.75 -3.49
C THR A 63 11.20 14.33 -4.68
N ASN A 64 10.51 13.47 -5.42
CA ASN A 64 9.56 13.82 -6.47
C ASN A 64 8.16 13.53 -5.95
N VAL A 65 7.44 14.57 -5.51
CA VAL A 65 6.19 14.42 -4.77
C VAL A 65 5.00 14.56 -5.71
N TYR A 66 4.06 13.61 -5.64
CA TYR A 66 2.85 13.58 -6.45
C TYR A 66 1.60 13.64 -5.58
N VAL A 67 0.56 14.28 -6.07
CA VAL A 67 -0.80 14.18 -5.54
C VAL A 67 -1.78 13.88 -6.67
N TYR A 68 -2.74 13.02 -6.39
CA TYR A 68 -3.73 12.56 -7.36
C TYR A 68 -5.13 13.01 -6.97
N GLY A 69 -5.90 13.43 -7.95
CA GLY A 69 -7.30 13.78 -7.79
C GLY A 69 -7.68 15.11 -8.42
N SER A 70 -8.95 15.44 -8.35
CA SER A 70 -9.45 16.74 -8.82
C SER A 70 -8.96 17.89 -7.92
N GLU A 71 -8.90 19.10 -8.47
CA GLU A 71 -8.51 20.31 -7.73
C GLU A 71 -9.32 20.56 -6.44
N VAL A 72 -10.56 20.09 -6.41
CA VAL A 72 -11.45 20.28 -5.27
C VAL A 72 -11.33 19.19 -4.20
N SER A 73 -10.58 18.12 -4.49
CA SER A 73 -10.44 17.01 -3.56
C SER A 73 -9.73 17.44 -2.28
N PRO A 74 -10.13 16.93 -1.12
CA PRO A 74 -9.46 17.20 0.15
C PRO A 74 -7.97 16.85 0.12
N ASP A 75 -7.60 15.72 -0.44
CA ASP A 75 -6.22 15.28 -0.55
C ASP A 75 -5.35 16.27 -1.32
N VAL A 76 -5.83 16.77 -2.46
CA VAL A 76 -5.11 17.76 -3.27
C VAL A 76 -4.95 19.07 -2.50
N LYS A 77 -5.98 19.53 -1.81
CA LYS A 77 -5.91 20.76 -1.01
C LYS A 77 -4.90 20.63 0.13
N ILE A 78 -4.96 19.54 0.88
CA ILE A 78 -4.03 19.27 2.00
C ILE A 78 -2.60 19.17 1.46
N ALA A 79 -2.36 18.40 0.40
CA ALA A 79 -1.04 18.25 -0.18
C ALA A 79 -0.45 19.58 -0.68
N LYS A 80 -1.26 20.44 -1.31
CA LYS A 80 -0.85 21.78 -1.73
C LYS A 80 -0.51 22.69 -0.53
N THR A 81 -1.28 22.61 0.54
CA THR A 81 -1.01 23.36 1.77
C THR A 81 0.33 22.94 2.39
N ILE A 82 0.57 21.62 2.50
CA ILE A 82 1.83 21.09 3.03
C ILE A 82 3.00 21.51 2.14
N ALA A 83 2.89 21.31 0.82
CA ALA A 83 3.96 21.65 -0.12
C ALA A 83 4.33 23.13 -0.06
N SER A 84 3.33 24.01 0.05
CA SER A 84 3.55 25.46 0.20
C SER A 84 4.21 25.82 1.54
N ALA A 85 3.82 25.17 2.64
CA ALA A 85 4.39 25.43 3.96
C ALA A 85 5.84 24.95 4.08
N GLU A 86 6.13 23.77 3.52
CA GLU A 86 7.45 23.13 3.59
C GLU A 86 8.39 23.51 2.43
N GLY A 87 7.90 24.27 1.45
CA GLY A 87 8.70 24.83 0.37
C GLY A 87 9.19 23.82 -0.69
N PHE A 88 8.47 22.72 -0.92
CA PHE A 88 8.82 21.77 -1.98
C PHE A 88 7.84 21.78 -3.15
N SER A 89 8.31 21.30 -4.31
CA SER A 89 7.49 21.19 -5.52
C SER A 89 6.55 19.98 -5.46
N LEU A 90 5.29 20.20 -5.87
CA LEU A 90 4.26 19.17 -5.88
C LEU A 90 3.74 18.96 -7.31
N ASN A 91 3.79 17.72 -7.81
CA ASN A 91 3.22 17.34 -9.10
C ASN A 91 1.75 16.93 -8.90
N HIS A 92 0.84 17.76 -9.35
CA HIS A 92 -0.58 17.46 -9.29
C HIS A 92 -1.04 16.76 -10.57
N VAL A 93 -1.66 15.59 -10.42
CA VAL A 93 -2.18 14.77 -11.51
C VAL A 93 -3.67 14.53 -11.34
N ASP A 94 -4.47 15.10 -12.23
CA ASP A 94 -5.89 14.81 -12.32
C ASP A 94 -6.13 13.75 -13.40
N LYS A 95 -6.26 12.50 -12.97
CA LYS A 95 -6.46 11.35 -13.87
C LYS A 95 -7.75 11.45 -14.70
N ALA A 96 -8.76 12.19 -14.22
CA ALA A 96 -9.99 12.41 -14.97
C ALA A 96 -9.77 13.28 -16.23
N LYS A 97 -8.67 14.03 -16.27
CA LYS A 97 -8.26 14.84 -17.43
C LYS A 97 -7.37 14.06 -18.41
N HIS A 98 -7.07 12.79 -18.13
CA HIS A 98 -6.32 11.95 -19.05
C HIS A 98 -7.07 11.83 -20.38
N PRO A 99 -6.40 12.00 -21.53
CA PRO A 99 -7.03 11.92 -22.83
C PRO A 99 -7.72 10.56 -23.04
N LYS A 100 -8.96 10.58 -23.47
CA LYS A 100 -9.64 9.34 -23.84
C LYS A 100 -9.09 8.83 -25.16
N PRO A 101 -8.67 7.58 -25.25
CA PRO A 101 -8.19 7.00 -26.48
C PRO A 101 -9.34 6.86 -27.50
N SER A 102 -8.97 6.80 -28.77
CA SER A 102 -9.93 6.42 -29.79
C SER A 102 -10.39 4.97 -29.62
N PRO A 103 -11.56 4.59 -30.15
CA PRO A 103 -12.02 3.21 -30.12
C PRO A 103 -11.05 2.19 -30.73
N LEU A 104 -10.22 2.63 -31.68
CA LEU A 104 -9.20 1.78 -32.31
C LEU A 104 -7.97 1.56 -31.42
N GLU A 105 -7.58 2.54 -30.62
CA GLU A 105 -6.42 2.46 -29.71
C GLU A 105 -6.76 1.75 -28.38
N TYR A 106 -8.02 1.84 -27.94
CA TYR A 106 -8.42 1.34 -26.64
C TYR A 106 -8.11 -0.15 -26.39
N PRO A 107 -8.34 -1.08 -27.34
CA PRO A 107 -7.99 -2.49 -27.15
C PRO A 107 -6.48 -2.71 -26.89
N SER A 108 -5.63 -1.93 -27.56
CA SER A 108 -4.18 -2.00 -27.32
C SER A 108 -3.81 -1.53 -25.93
N ILE A 109 -4.39 -0.43 -25.47
CA ILE A 109 -4.18 0.09 -24.11
C ILE A 109 -4.58 -0.93 -23.06
N VAL A 110 -5.76 -1.55 -23.20
CA VAL A 110 -6.22 -2.59 -22.28
C VAL A 110 -5.26 -3.78 -22.26
N LYS A 111 -4.84 -4.25 -23.45
CA LYS A 111 -3.89 -5.34 -23.58
C LYS A 111 -2.54 -5.02 -22.91
N ASP A 112 -1.99 -3.84 -23.15
CA ASP A 112 -0.71 -3.41 -22.58
C ASP A 112 -0.80 -3.31 -21.04
N ASN A 113 -1.92 -2.80 -20.52
CA ASN A 113 -2.14 -2.75 -19.06
C ASN A 113 -2.23 -4.15 -18.47
N PHE A 114 -2.99 -5.06 -19.11
CA PHE A 114 -3.12 -6.44 -18.68
C PHE A 114 -1.76 -7.14 -18.56
N TYR A 115 -0.95 -7.09 -19.61
CA TYR A 115 0.37 -7.73 -19.58
C TYR A 115 1.38 -7.05 -18.67
N SER A 116 1.28 -5.74 -18.48
CA SER A 116 2.17 -5.01 -17.57
C SER A 116 1.95 -5.35 -16.09
N LEU A 117 0.82 -5.98 -15.77
CA LEU A 117 0.41 -6.31 -14.40
C LEU A 117 0.07 -7.80 -14.23
N ASP A 118 0.55 -8.65 -15.13
CA ASP A 118 0.30 -10.11 -15.13
C ASP A 118 -1.20 -10.48 -15.03
N GLY A 119 -2.07 -9.68 -15.64
CA GLY A 119 -3.51 -9.87 -15.57
C GLY A 119 -4.17 -9.45 -14.25
N TYR A 120 -3.44 -8.87 -13.36
CA TYR A 120 -3.90 -8.36 -12.07
C TYR A 120 -3.57 -6.87 -11.97
N PRO A 121 -4.42 -6.04 -11.54
CA PRO A 121 -5.87 -5.91 -11.52
C PRO A 121 -6.44 -5.39 -12.85
N ASN A 122 -7.75 -5.10 -12.92
CA ASN A 122 -8.45 -4.56 -14.08
C ASN A 122 -8.10 -3.09 -14.42
N GLU A 123 -6.90 -2.65 -14.09
CA GLU A 123 -6.44 -1.30 -14.39
C GLU A 123 -6.34 -1.09 -15.91
N GLY A 124 -6.70 0.10 -16.37
CA GLY A 124 -6.66 0.45 -17.79
C GLY A 124 -7.98 0.25 -18.53
N ILE A 125 -8.90 -0.56 -17.99
CA ILE A 125 -10.22 -0.77 -18.61
C ILE A 125 -11.11 0.46 -18.37
N PHE A 126 -11.28 0.87 -17.12
CA PHE A 126 -12.22 1.94 -16.77
C PHE A 126 -11.56 3.32 -16.68
N ASP A 127 -10.25 3.39 -16.54
CA ASP A 127 -9.49 4.63 -16.43
C ASP A 127 -8.78 5.04 -17.73
N PHE A 128 -9.08 4.33 -18.82
CA PHE A 128 -8.48 4.58 -20.13
C PHE A 128 -6.94 4.57 -20.17
N GLY A 129 -6.33 3.84 -19.26
CA GLY A 129 -4.86 3.75 -19.15
C GLY A 129 -4.21 4.85 -18.32
N ALA A 130 -4.98 5.73 -17.67
CA ALA A 130 -4.47 6.86 -16.90
C ALA A 130 -3.54 6.42 -15.74
N ASN A 131 -3.88 5.34 -15.04
CA ASN A 131 -3.05 4.79 -13.97
C ASN A 131 -1.69 4.32 -14.49
N MET A 132 -1.68 3.58 -15.60
CA MET A 132 -0.44 3.10 -16.19
C MET A 132 0.41 4.24 -16.76
N ALA A 133 -0.21 5.22 -17.40
CA ALA A 133 0.50 6.42 -17.89
C ALA A 133 1.20 7.13 -16.72
N THR A 134 0.50 7.32 -15.61
CA THR A 134 1.07 7.93 -14.40
C THR A 134 2.20 7.10 -13.78
N ARG A 135 2.08 5.77 -13.76
CA ARG A 135 3.14 4.87 -13.28
C ARG A 135 4.38 4.96 -14.14
N ARG A 136 4.22 4.98 -15.47
CA ARG A 136 5.33 5.13 -16.42
C ARG A 136 6.04 6.47 -16.26
N GLU A 137 5.29 7.55 -16.14
CA GLU A 137 5.85 8.89 -15.92
C GLU A 137 6.70 8.93 -14.62
N ARG A 138 6.18 8.41 -13.52
CA ARG A 138 6.94 8.33 -12.27
C ARG A 138 8.20 7.48 -12.40
N ALA A 139 8.09 6.32 -13.05
CA ALA A 139 9.23 5.42 -13.27
C ALA A 139 10.32 6.04 -14.14
N GLN A 140 9.98 6.88 -15.11
CA GLN A 140 10.95 7.61 -15.92
C GLN A 140 11.71 8.68 -15.12
N ASN A 141 11.06 9.28 -14.14
CA ASN A 141 11.57 10.42 -13.40
C ASN A 141 12.08 10.06 -11.99
N SER A 142 12.06 8.77 -11.64
CA SER A 142 12.43 8.33 -10.28
C SER A 142 12.98 6.90 -10.30
N THR A 143 13.94 6.65 -9.41
CA THR A 143 14.57 5.33 -9.28
C THR A 143 13.79 4.43 -8.31
N LEU A 144 13.19 5.03 -7.29
CA LEU A 144 12.42 4.33 -6.27
C LEU A 144 11.07 5.01 -6.09
N LEU A 145 10.02 4.19 -6.03
CA LEU A 145 8.65 4.65 -5.74
C LEU A 145 8.27 4.18 -4.33
N LEU A 146 8.02 5.11 -3.42
CA LEU A 146 7.49 4.82 -2.10
C LEU A 146 5.96 4.80 -2.14
N ASN A 147 5.37 3.83 -1.45
CA ASN A 147 3.93 3.69 -1.32
C ASN A 147 3.56 3.54 0.16
N GLY A 148 2.63 4.36 0.65
CA GLY A 148 2.10 4.30 2.01
C GLY A 148 1.08 3.18 2.25
N GLY A 149 0.81 2.34 1.26
CA GLY A 149 -0.04 1.15 1.46
C GLY A 149 0.59 0.18 2.46
N GLY A 150 -0.24 -0.50 3.24
CA GLY A 150 0.20 -1.39 4.31
C GLY A 150 0.23 -0.74 5.70
N GLY A 151 0.09 0.58 5.81
CA GLY A 151 -0.03 1.26 7.10
C GLY A 151 -1.28 0.85 7.90
N GLU A 152 -2.22 0.22 7.25
CA GLU A 152 -3.42 -0.35 7.85
C GLU A 152 -3.14 -1.36 8.96
N ILE A 153 -2.05 -2.11 8.86
CA ILE A 153 -1.67 -3.12 9.87
C ILE A 153 -1.31 -2.51 11.24
N TYR A 154 -0.99 -1.21 11.28
CA TYR A 154 -0.65 -0.51 12.52
C TYR A 154 -1.87 0.12 13.23
N ARG A 155 -3.05 -0.12 12.71
CA ARG A 155 -4.30 0.40 13.28
C ARG A 155 -5.41 -0.63 13.12
N ASN A 156 -6.47 -0.50 13.93
CA ASN A 156 -7.67 -1.32 13.77
C ASN A 156 -8.44 -0.93 12.51
N PHE A 157 -7.88 -1.27 11.35
CA PHE A 157 -8.41 -0.92 10.03
C PHE A 157 -9.77 -1.57 9.76
N PHE A 158 -9.96 -2.77 10.27
CA PHE A 158 -11.18 -3.54 10.08
C PHE A 158 -12.25 -3.25 11.14
N TYR A 159 -11.98 -2.34 12.07
CA TYR A 159 -12.88 -1.98 13.17
C TYR A 159 -13.34 -3.19 14.00
N MET A 160 -12.46 -4.14 14.16
CA MET A 160 -12.73 -5.35 14.93
C MET A 160 -12.82 -5.02 16.44
N PRO A 161 -13.83 -5.53 17.16
CA PRO A 161 -13.89 -5.41 18.60
C PRO A 161 -12.68 -6.07 19.27
N GLU A 162 -12.31 -5.59 20.46
CA GLU A 162 -11.35 -6.31 21.28
C GLU A 162 -11.94 -7.66 21.72
N GLY A 163 -11.14 -8.72 21.61
CA GLY A 163 -11.64 -10.08 21.93
C GLY A 163 -10.66 -11.17 21.53
N LYS A 164 -11.16 -12.39 21.67
CA LYS A 164 -10.48 -13.59 21.20
C LYS A 164 -11.20 -14.13 19.98
N TYR A 165 -10.44 -14.51 19.00
CA TYR A 165 -10.90 -15.00 17.71
C TYR A 165 -10.25 -16.34 17.41
N SER A 166 -10.98 -17.25 16.79
CA SER A 166 -10.41 -18.45 16.22
C SER A 166 -9.81 -18.15 14.84
N ILE A 167 -8.91 -19.02 14.38
CA ILE A 167 -8.44 -18.94 12.97
C ILE A 167 -9.61 -19.16 12.01
N SER A 168 -10.61 -19.94 12.39
CA SER A 168 -11.83 -20.08 11.59
C SER A 168 -12.60 -18.78 11.46
N ASP A 169 -12.63 -17.93 12.49
CA ASP A 169 -13.22 -16.59 12.40
C ASP A 169 -12.46 -15.73 11.39
N LEU A 170 -11.13 -15.74 11.43
CA LEU A 170 -10.28 -15.06 10.46
C LEU A 170 -10.60 -15.51 9.03
N LEU A 171 -10.67 -16.81 8.79
CA LEU A 171 -11.01 -17.34 7.47
C LEU A 171 -12.42 -16.89 7.02
N ASN A 172 -13.38 -16.86 7.93
CA ASN A 172 -14.74 -16.41 7.60
C ASN A 172 -14.80 -14.91 7.31
N ILE A 173 -14.05 -14.09 8.02
CA ILE A 173 -14.05 -12.64 7.86
C ILE A 173 -13.33 -12.21 6.59
N PHE A 174 -12.16 -12.77 6.30
CA PHE A 174 -11.27 -12.26 5.26
C PHE A 174 -11.18 -13.14 4.02
N TYR A 175 -11.26 -14.47 4.16
CA TYR A 175 -10.96 -15.42 3.09
C TYR A 175 -12.17 -16.14 2.50
N SER A 176 -13.37 -15.93 3.03
CA SER A 176 -14.60 -16.51 2.48
C SER A 176 -15.29 -15.64 1.40
N ARG A 177 -14.63 -14.56 0.97
CA ARG A 177 -15.19 -13.58 0.04
C ARG A 177 -15.08 -13.96 -1.45
N TYR A 178 -14.65 -15.15 -1.76
CA TYR A 178 -14.69 -15.65 -3.14
C TYR A 178 -16.12 -16.05 -3.52
N ALA A 179 -16.48 -15.78 -4.76
CA ALA A 179 -17.76 -16.24 -5.29
C ALA A 179 -17.60 -17.68 -5.79
N LYS A 180 -18.29 -18.65 -5.15
CA LYS A 180 -18.24 -20.09 -5.52
C LYS A 180 -18.55 -20.32 -6.99
N ASP A 181 -19.45 -19.55 -7.57
CA ASP A 181 -19.84 -19.64 -8.97
C ASP A 181 -18.69 -19.37 -9.96
N TYR A 182 -17.61 -18.73 -9.49
CA TYR A 182 -16.41 -18.48 -10.29
C TYR A 182 -15.27 -19.45 -9.99
N CYS A 183 -15.48 -20.38 -9.05
CA CYS A 183 -14.50 -21.40 -8.76
C CYS A 183 -14.63 -22.54 -9.79
N THR A 184 -13.52 -23.21 -10.07
CA THR A 184 -13.53 -24.41 -10.92
C THR A 184 -14.21 -25.58 -10.21
N ASP A 185 -14.68 -26.57 -10.95
CA ASP A 185 -15.26 -27.81 -10.40
C ASP A 185 -14.27 -28.60 -9.52
N LYS A 186 -12.98 -28.28 -9.61
CA LYS A 186 -11.92 -28.89 -8.79
C LYS A 186 -11.71 -28.18 -7.45
N PHE A 187 -12.39 -27.06 -7.22
CA PHE A 187 -12.24 -26.31 -5.98
C PHE A 187 -13.02 -27.01 -4.86
N ILE A 188 -12.28 -27.48 -3.86
CA ILE A 188 -12.84 -28.07 -2.63
C ILE A 188 -12.61 -27.08 -1.49
N GLU A 189 -13.70 -26.47 -1.02
CA GLU A 189 -13.66 -25.42 0.01
C GLU A 189 -12.96 -25.89 1.30
N ASN A 190 -13.24 -27.10 1.73
CA ASN A 190 -12.63 -27.65 2.95
C ASN A 190 -11.11 -27.76 2.82
N ASP A 191 -10.62 -28.30 1.71
CA ASP A 191 -9.18 -28.43 1.45
C ASP A 191 -8.50 -27.05 1.44
N TYR A 192 -9.14 -26.07 0.81
CA TYR A 192 -8.66 -24.68 0.78
C TYR A 192 -8.57 -24.09 2.19
N ARG A 193 -9.59 -24.29 3.01
CA ARG A 193 -9.62 -23.79 4.40
C ARG A 193 -8.58 -24.47 5.28
N GLU A 194 -8.40 -25.77 5.14
CA GLU A 194 -7.37 -26.53 5.86
C GLU A 194 -5.96 -26.07 5.52
N ILE A 195 -5.69 -25.84 4.22
CA ILE A 195 -4.40 -25.31 3.76
C ILE A 195 -4.14 -23.91 4.36
N LEU A 196 -5.13 -23.01 4.34
CA LEU A 196 -4.98 -21.67 4.92
C LEU A 196 -4.78 -21.73 6.44
N LEU A 197 -5.56 -22.54 7.14
CA LEU A 197 -5.43 -22.75 8.58
C LEU A 197 -4.02 -23.22 8.94
N HIS A 198 -3.51 -24.21 8.22
CA HIS A 198 -2.14 -24.70 8.43
C HIS A 198 -1.09 -23.62 8.16
N LYS A 199 -1.21 -22.88 7.07
CA LYS A 199 -0.28 -21.77 6.75
C LYS A 199 -0.28 -20.68 7.81
N ILE A 200 -1.44 -20.26 8.28
CA ILE A 200 -1.58 -19.23 9.32
C ILE A 200 -0.95 -19.71 10.63
N LYS A 201 -1.26 -20.92 11.07
CA LYS A 201 -0.65 -21.50 12.27
C LYS A 201 0.87 -21.53 12.18
N THR A 202 1.40 -21.98 11.05
CA THR A 202 2.85 -22.05 10.83
C THR A 202 3.48 -20.67 10.80
N ALA A 203 2.88 -19.71 10.08
CA ALA A 203 3.44 -18.37 9.93
C ALA A 203 3.46 -17.60 11.26
N LEU A 204 2.44 -17.77 12.09
CA LEU A 204 2.35 -17.10 13.39
C LEU A 204 2.94 -17.92 14.55
N ASN A 205 3.46 -19.12 14.29
CA ASN A 205 3.99 -20.05 15.29
C ASN A 205 2.99 -20.28 16.44
N LEU A 206 1.74 -20.60 16.08
CA LEU A 206 0.65 -20.76 17.06
C LEU A 206 0.52 -22.18 17.56
N ASP A 207 0.58 -22.35 18.88
CA ASP A 207 0.29 -23.61 19.55
C ASP A 207 -1.22 -23.88 19.69
N ASN A 208 -2.04 -22.84 19.60
CA ASN A 208 -3.49 -22.94 19.73
C ASN A 208 -4.21 -22.14 18.62
N ASP A 209 -5.53 -22.29 18.54
CA ASP A 209 -6.37 -21.67 17.51
C ASP A 209 -6.93 -20.30 17.92
N LEU A 210 -6.48 -19.73 19.05
CA LEU A 210 -7.02 -18.48 19.56
C LEU A 210 -6.03 -17.33 19.31
N LEU A 211 -6.55 -16.27 18.71
CA LEU A 211 -5.86 -15.02 18.40
C LEU A 211 -6.50 -13.88 19.19
N ASN A 212 -5.73 -12.92 19.65
CA ASN A 212 -6.28 -11.63 20.02
C ASN A 212 -6.54 -10.78 18.75
N ARG A 213 -7.19 -9.62 18.90
CA ARG A 213 -7.51 -8.74 17.76
C ARG A 213 -6.28 -8.38 16.94
N SER A 214 -5.19 -7.96 17.57
CA SER A 214 -3.98 -7.54 16.86
C SER A 214 -3.33 -8.70 16.11
N GLN A 215 -3.32 -9.89 16.69
CA GLN A 215 -2.84 -11.10 15.99
C GLN A 215 -3.73 -11.47 14.81
N LEU A 216 -5.06 -11.28 14.94
CA LEU A 216 -5.99 -11.50 13.83
C LEU A 216 -5.70 -10.56 12.65
N GLU A 217 -5.50 -9.28 12.92
CA GLU A 217 -5.18 -8.29 11.89
C GLU A 217 -3.80 -8.51 11.27
N TYR A 218 -2.83 -8.93 12.06
CA TYR A 218 -1.50 -9.28 11.57
C TYR A 218 -1.48 -10.54 10.69
N ALA A 219 -2.39 -11.48 10.95
CA ALA A 219 -2.53 -12.72 10.18
C ALA A 219 -3.17 -12.52 8.80
N TYR A 220 -3.84 -11.40 8.60
CA TYR A 220 -4.43 -11.01 7.31
C TYR A 220 -3.36 -10.59 6.32
#